data_8e9f13dd6ce9da047b79205ae7d84a88
#
_entry.id   8e9f13dd6ce9da047b79205ae7d84a88
#
_cell.length_a   1.000
_cell.length_b   1.000
_cell.length_c   1.000
_cell.angle_alpha   90.00
_cell.angle_beta   90.00
_cell.angle_gamma   90.00
#
_symmetry.space_group_name_H-M   'P 1'
#
loop_
_entity.id
_entity.type
_entity.pdbx_description
1 polymer ?
#
loop_
_entity_poly.entity_id
_entity_poly.type
_entity_poly.pdbx_seq_one_letter_code
_entity_poly.pdbx_strand_id
1 'polypeptide(L)'
;LYYNSKGSFQDVAEEYAVQDRFENGRGTALSDLLYRGRLDILSSNWNGMHRAYVLDGDKFKDISTSPYNDPTKIRTVISADFDNDGYDEIFMNNIGEPNKLFKVLEGGIFKEIKMENGLETVGLGTGAAVADVDGDGILELLVSHGESGFQPLTLYKADITNFNYLRIKPLNQYGAPARGATVTM
;
A
#
# COMPACT_ATOMS: atom_id res chain seq x y z
N LEU A 1 15.46 -6.70 0.34
CA LEU A 1 15.71 -5.66 1.36
C LEU A 1 17.19 -5.28 1.37
N TYR A 2 17.47 -3.98 1.24
CA TYR A 2 18.85 -3.50 1.21
C TYR A 2 19.12 -2.60 2.39
N TYR A 3 20.20 -2.89 3.12
CA TYR A 3 20.76 -1.99 4.13
C TYR A 3 21.70 -0.99 3.46
N ASN A 4 21.51 0.29 3.77
CA ASN A 4 22.38 1.35 3.26
C ASN A 4 23.40 1.75 4.34
N SER A 5 24.67 1.45 4.10
CA SER A 5 25.79 1.90 4.93
C SER A 5 26.59 2.96 4.17
N LYS A 6 26.32 4.25 4.44
CA LYS A 6 27.04 5.39 3.85
C LYS A 6 27.15 5.37 2.32
N GLY A 7 26.05 4.99 1.64
CA GLY A 7 25.99 4.88 0.17
C GLY A 7 26.37 3.53 -0.40
N SER A 8 26.81 2.57 0.42
CA SER A 8 27.00 1.18 0.03
C SER A 8 25.78 0.36 0.42
N PHE A 9 25.23 -0.42 -0.50
CA PHE A 9 24.01 -1.23 -0.29
C PHE A 9 24.36 -2.71 -0.16
N GLN A 10 23.87 -3.34 0.91
CA GLN A 10 24.00 -4.77 1.15
C GLN A 10 22.61 -5.41 1.17
N ASP A 11 22.44 -6.55 0.45
CA ASP A 11 21.20 -7.32 0.56
C ASP A 11 21.14 -8.06 1.89
N VAL A 12 20.14 -7.74 2.68
CA VAL A 12 19.91 -8.30 4.01
C VAL A 12 18.55 -9.03 4.10
N ALA A 13 17.93 -9.33 2.97
CA ALA A 13 16.60 -9.94 2.94
C ALA A 13 16.57 -11.31 3.65
N GLU A 14 17.65 -12.08 3.54
CA GLU A 14 17.77 -13.37 4.25
C GLU A 14 17.89 -13.19 5.76
N GLU A 15 18.74 -12.26 6.17
CA GLU A 15 18.96 -11.96 7.58
C GLU A 15 17.66 -11.53 8.27
N TYR A 16 16.84 -10.72 7.59
CA TYR A 16 15.58 -10.20 8.10
C TYR A 16 14.36 -11.07 7.79
N ALA A 17 14.56 -12.25 7.19
CA ALA A 17 13.49 -13.21 6.86
C ALA A 17 12.40 -12.67 5.91
N VAL A 18 12.76 -11.81 4.96
CA VAL A 18 11.86 -11.26 3.92
C VAL A 18 12.21 -11.74 2.51
N GLN A 19 12.89 -12.87 2.40
CA GLN A 19 13.20 -13.47 1.11
C GLN A 19 11.99 -14.20 0.54
N ASP A 20 11.42 -13.68 -0.53
CA ASP A 20 10.32 -14.31 -1.25
C ASP A 20 10.85 -14.92 -2.57
N ARG A 21 11.80 -15.85 -2.42
CA ARG A 21 12.66 -16.37 -3.51
C ARG A 21 11.93 -17.05 -4.68
N PHE A 22 10.75 -17.57 -4.43
CA PHE A 22 10.02 -18.41 -5.40
C PHE A 22 8.83 -17.70 -6.01
N GLU A 23 8.62 -16.42 -5.68
CA GLU A 23 7.49 -15.65 -6.14
C GLU A 23 7.89 -14.60 -7.19
N ASN A 24 6.93 -14.22 -8.01
CA ASN A 24 7.10 -13.18 -9.02
C ASN A 24 6.69 -11.82 -8.48
N GLY A 25 7.56 -11.17 -7.71
CA GLY A 25 7.29 -9.86 -7.12
C GLY A 25 6.93 -8.79 -8.15
N ARG A 26 5.89 -8.00 -7.85
CA ARG A 26 5.41 -6.89 -8.69
C ARG A 26 5.38 -5.58 -7.93
N GLY A 27 4.60 -5.48 -6.89
CA GLY A 27 4.43 -4.27 -6.11
C GLY A 27 4.89 -4.44 -4.67
N THR A 28 5.42 -3.37 -4.09
CA THR A 28 5.71 -3.29 -2.66
C THR A 28 5.17 -1.98 -2.11
N ALA A 29 4.62 -2.03 -0.89
CA ALA A 29 4.23 -0.86 -0.14
C ALA A 29 4.70 -0.98 1.31
N LEU A 30 4.75 0.15 1.99
CA LEU A 30 5.03 0.23 3.42
C LEU A 30 3.80 0.78 4.12
N SER A 31 3.41 0.16 5.23
CA SER A 31 2.28 0.58 6.04
C SER A 31 2.50 0.16 7.49
N ASP A 32 1.94 0.88 8.43
CA ASP A 32 1.86 0.43 9.82
C ASP A 32 0.65 -0.48 10.02
N LEU A 33 0.74 -1.73 9.54
CA LEU A 33 -0.38 -2.69 9.48
C LEU A 33 -1.00 -3.01 10.84
N LEU A 34 -0.23 -2.90 11.91
CA LEU A 34 -0.66 -3.25 13.27
C LEU A 34 -0.69 -2.03 14.21
N TYR A 35 -0.58 -0.82 13.65
CA TYR A 35 -0.69 0.47 14.39
C TYR A 35 0.28 0.57 15.57
N ARG A 36 1.54 0.21 15.31
CA ARG A 36 2.61 0.17 16.32
C ARG A 36 3.57 1.33 16.22
N GLY A 37 3.32 2.29 15.31
CA GLY A 37 4.18 3.43 15.02
C GLY A 37 5.45 3.05 14.24
N ARG A 38 5.41 1.94 13.50
CA ARG A 38 6.52 1.45 12.66
C ARG A 38 6.00 0.83 11.37
N LEU A 39 6.77 0.97 10.30
CA LEU A 39 6.39 0.47 8.99
C LEU A 39 6.64 -1.04 8.87
N ASP A 40 5.65 -1.72 8.38
CA ASP A 40 5.63 -3.11 7.95
C ASP A 40 5.74 -3.16 6.41
N ILE A 41 5.94 -4.34 5.82
CA ILE A 41 6.19 -4.50 4.39
C ILE A 41 5.06 -5.30 3.74
N LEU A 42 4.44 -4.73 2.73
CA LEU A 42 3.55 -5.44 1.81
C LEU A 42 4.34 -5.84 0.56
N SER A 43 4.31 -7.11 0.18
CA SER A 43 4.91 -7.62 -1.06
C SER A 43 3.86 -8.39 -1.83
N SER A 44 3.63 -7.97 -3.06
CA SER A 44 2.60 -8.57 -3.90
C SER A 44 3.20 -9.27 -5.10
N ASN A 45 2.68 -10.46 -5.41
CA ASN A 45 3.25 -11.42 -6.31
C ASN A 45 2.31 -11.78 -7.46
N TRP A 46 2.84 -11.88 -8.68
CA TRP A 46 2.08 -12.25 -9.86
C TRP A 46 1.77 -13.75 -9.87
N ASN A 47 0.49 -14.12 -9.83
CA ASN A 47 0.03 -15.49 -9.72
C ASN A 47 0.64 -16.28 -8.55
N GLY A 48 1.14 -15.59 -7.56
CA GLY A 48 1.74 -16.13 -6.35
C GLY A 48 1.13 -15.54 -5.09
N MET A 49 1.45 -16.14 -3.95
CA MET A 49 0.92 -15.69 -2.67
C MET A 49 1.44 -14.30 -2.31
N HIS A 50 0.54 -13.38 -1.96
CA HIS A 50 0.93 -12.06 -1.44
C HIS A 50 1.43 -12.19 0.00
N ARG A 51 2.33 -11.28 0.40
CA ARG A 51 2.96 -11.28 1.72
C ARG A 51 2.71 -9.98 2.46
N ALA A 52 2.53 -10.12 3.77
CA ALA A 52 2.47 -9.02 4.71
C ALA A 52 3.44 -9.30 5.86
N TYR A 53 4.59 -8.65 5.82
CA TYR A 53 5.66 -8.87 6.79
C TYR A 53 5.62 -7.82 7.87
N VAL A 54 5.46 -8.23 9.10
CA VAL A 54 5.53 -7.36 10.28
C VAL A 54 6.82 -7.62 11.04
N LEU A 55 7.46 -6.56 11.53
CA LEU A 55 8.67 -6.70 12.33
C LEU A 55 8.32 -7.26 13.72
N ASP A 56 8.88 -8.42 14.04
CA ASP A 56 8.74 -9.12 15.33
C ASP A 56 10.13 -9.37 15.91
N GLY A 57 10.49 -8.64 16.96
CA GLY A 57 11.88 -8.57 17.41
C GLY A 57 12.79 -7.99 16.34
N ASP A 58 13.83 -8.72 15.96
CA ASP A 58 14.84 -8.31 14.98
C ASP A 58 14.57 -8.86 13.56
N LYS A 59 13.47 -9.59 13.36
CA LYS A 59 13.12 -10.21 12.07
C LYS A 59 11.70 -9.92 11.68
N PHE A 60 11.44 -9.98 10.40
CA PHE A 60 10.08 -9.92 9.89
C PHE A 60 9.41 -11.29 9.95
N LYS A 61 8.10 -11.26 10.23
CA LYS A 61 7.23 -12.42 10.22
C LYS A 61 6.11 -12.17 9.22
N ASP A 62 5.86 -13.14 8.34
CA ASP A 62 4.70 -13.11 7.46
C ASP A 62 3.42 -13.38 8.26
N ILE A 63 2.48 -12.43 8.23
CA ILE A 63 1.16 -12.53 8.86
C ILE A 63 0.04 -12.63 7.83
N SER A 64 0.38 -12.71 6.55
CA SER A 64 -0.62 -12.75 5.48
C SER A 64 -1.51 -13.97 5.58
N THR A 65 -2.81 -13.77 5.41
CA THR A 65 -3.84 -14.83 5.41
C THR A 65 -4.86 -14.57 4.30
N SER A 66 -5.57 -15.64 3.88
CA SER A 66 -6.72 -15.47 2.98
C SER A 66 -7.78 -14.56 3.63
N PRO A 67 -8.43 -13.67 2.86
CA PRO A 67 -8.37 -13.57 1.39
C PRO A 67 -7.25 -12.67 0.83
N TYR A 68 -6.44 -12.02 1.68
CA TYR A 68 -5.38 -11.09 1.21
C TYR A 68 -4.27 -11.81 0.45
N ASN A 69 -3.78 -12.95 0.97
CA ASN A 69 -2.66 -13.67 0.36
C ASN A 69 -3.04 -14.56 -0.83
N ASP A 70 -4.32 -14.61 -1.21
CA ASP A 70 -4.76 -15.40 -2.37
C ASP A 70 -4.09 -14.89 -3.66
N PRO A 71 -3.54 -15.77 -4.51
CA PRO A 71 -2.87 -15.36 -5.73
C PRO A 71 -3.75 -14.55 -6.67
N THR A 72 -3.23 -13.45 -7.18
CA THR A 72 -3.86 -12.61 -8.22
C THR A 72 -2.86 -12.18 -9.29
N LYS A 73 -3.36 -11.64 -10.39
CA LYS A 73 -2.51 -11.00 -11.42
C LYS A 73 -2.22 -9.54 -11.08
N ILE A 74 -1.67 -9.33 -9.90
CA ILE A 74 -1.40 -7.99 -9.40
C ILE A 74 -0.30 -7.27 -10.18
N ARG A 75 -0.42 -5.95 -10.26
CA ARG A 75 0.60 -5.04 -10.79
C ARG A 75 1.09 -4.07 -9.74
N THR A 76 0.20 -3.54 -8.93
CA THR A 76 0.55 -2.51 -7.93
C THR A 76 -0.24 -2.75 -6.66
N VAL A 77 0.43 -2.54 -5.52
CA VAL A 77 -0.20 -2.45 -4.20
C VAL A 77 -0.01 -1.04 -3.65
N ILE A 78 -1.06 -0.47 -3.09
CA ILE A 78 -1.06 0.85 -2.43
C ILE A 78 -1.60 0.65 -1.02
N SER A 79 -1.00 1.33 -0.06
CA SER A 79 -1.53 1.46 1.30
C SER A 79 -1.80 2.91 1.59
N ALA A 80 -3.02 3.23 1.97
CA ALA A 80 -3.46 4.59 2.32
C ALA A 80 -4.77 4.55 3.09
N ASP A 81 -5.00 5.55 3.92
CA ASP A 81 -6.25 5.77 4.63
C ASP A 81 -7.27 6.41 3.67
N PHE A 82 -8.07 5.58 3.01
CA PHE A 82 -9.06 6.03 2.02
C PHE A 82 -10.37 6.50 2.65
N ASP A 83 -10.71 6.05 3.86
CA ASP A 83 -11.95 6.41 4.54
C ASP A 83 -11.76 7.42 5.70
N ASN A 84 -10.53 7.92 5.88
CA ASN A 84 -10.14 8.87 6.92
C ASN A 84 -10.48 8.39 8.35
N ASP A 85 -10.38 7.11 8.61
CA ASP A 85 -10.58 6.55 9.95
C ASP A 85 -9.27 6.43 10.76
N GLY A 86 -8.15 6.81 10.16
CA GLY A 86 -6.81 6.78 10.75
C GLY A 86 -6.06 5.48 10.53
N TYR A 87 -6.63 4.57 9.74
CA TYR A 87 -6.05 3.26 9.45
C TYR A 87 -5.97 3.03 7.94
N ASP A 88 -4.78 2.63 7.46
CA ASP A 88 -4.60 2.39 6.03
C ASP A 88 -5.40 1.19 5.53
N GLU A 89 -6.08 1.35 4.39
CA GLU A 89 -6.53 0.26 3.55
C GLU A 89 -5.45 -0.15 2.55
N ILE A 90 -5.56 -1.37 2.05
CA ILE A 90 -4.64 -1.92 1.05
C ILE A 90 -5.38 -2.12 -0.26
N PHE A 91 -5.05 -1.32 -1.27
CA PHE A 91 -5.59 -1.44 -2.61
C PHE A 91 -4.65 -2.27 -3.49
N MET A 92 -5.21 -3.24 -4.21
CA MET A 92 -4.53 -4.09 -5.17
C MET A 92 -5.05 -3.82 -6.59
N ASN A 93 -4.17 -3.32 -7.46
CA ASN A 93 -4.48 -3.12 -8.87
C ASN A 93 -4.10 -4.36 -9.67
N ASN A 94 -5.11 -5.05 -10.19
CA ASN A 94 -4.97 -6.32 -10.92
C ASN A 94 -5.14 -6.11 -12.44
N ILE A 95 -4.60 -7.03 -13.23
CA ILE A 95 -4.78 -7.06 -14.68
C ILE A 95 -5.60 -8.30 -15.09
N GLY A 96 -6.71 -8.07 -15.81
CA GLY A 96 -7.60 -9.13 -16.25
C GLY A 96 -8.40 -9.82 -15.13
N GLU A 97 -8.36 -9.24 -13.94
CA GLU A 97 -9.10 -9.65 -12.74
C GLU A 97 -9.62 -8.41 -12.02
N PRO A 98 -10.64 -8.52 -11.15
CA PRO A 98 -11.10 -7.40 -10.34
C PRO A 98 -9.99 -6.85 -9.44
N ASN A 99 -9.95 -5.54 -9.28
CA ASN A 99 -9.17 -4.91 -8.22
C ASN A 99 -9.71 -5.31 -6.85
N LYS A 100 -8.87 -5.25 -5.84
CA LYS A 100 -9.26 -5.60 -4.47
C LYS A 100 -8.90 -4.50 -3.49
N LEU A 101 -9.69 -4.37 -2.45
CA LEU A 101 -9.44 -3.47 -1.32
C LEU A 101 -9.55 -4.27 -0.03
N PHE A 102 -8.59 -4.09 0.87
CA PHE A 102 -8.56 -4.77 2.17
C PHE A 102 -8.40 -3.78 3.29
N LYS A 103 -9.05 -4.07 4.40
CA LYS A 103 -8.80 -3.45 5.70
C LYS A 103 -8.11 -4.45 6.61
N VAL A 104 -7.14 -3.98 7.39
CA VAL A 104 -6.49 -4.79 8.42
C VAL A 104 -7.21 -4.52 9.75
N LEU A 105 -7.83 -5.54 10.30
CA LEU A 105 -8.51 -5.48 11.57
C LEU A 105 -7.55 -5.79 12.73
N GLU A 106 -8.00 -5.55 13.96
CA GLU A 106 -7.26 -5.89 15.16
C GLU A 106 -6.76 -7.35 15.12
N GLY A 107 -5.51 -7.56 15.53
CA GLY A 107 -4.85 -8.87 15.45
C GLY A 107 -4.28 -9.24 14.08
N GLY A 108 -4.29 -8.33 13.10
CA GLY A 108 -3.71 -8.56 11.77
C GLY A 108 -4.59 -9.40 10.85
N ILE A 109 -5.92 -9.34 11.03
CA ILE A 109 -6.88 -10.05 10.20
C ILE A 109 -7.20 -9.21 8.98
N PHE A 110 -6.97 -9.78 7.78
CA PHE A 110 -7.27 -9.13 6.51
C PHE A 110 -8.73 -9.37 6.13
N LYS A 111 -9.48 -8.29 5.93
CA LYS A 111 -10.87 -8.31 5.49
C LYS A 111 -11.01 -7.62 4.16
N GLU A 112 -11.48 -8.33 3.15
CA GLU A 112 -11.82 -7.73 1.84
C GLU A 112 -13.04 -6.82 1.99
N ILE A 113 -12.91 -5.59 1.47
CA ILE A 113 -13.98 -4.61 1.37
C ILE A 113 -14.52 -4.66 -0.04
N LYS A 114 -15.82 -4.87 -0.19
CA LYS A 114 -16.47 -4.75 -1.50
C LYS A 114 -16.51 -3.29 -1.90
N MET A 115 -15.92 -3.01 -3.03
CA MET A 115 -15.91 -1.67 -3.62
C MET A 115 -17.14 -1.53 -4.53
N GLU A 116 -18.04 -0.65 -4.17
CA GLU A 116 -19.15 -0.26 -5.03
C GLU A 116 -18.63 0.66 -6.16
N ASN A 117 -19.39 0.79 -7.23
CA ASN A 117 -19.16 1.76 -8.31
C ASN A 117 -17.90 1.58 -9.17
N GLY A 118 -17.44 0.37 -9.39
CA GLY A 118 -16.52 0.08 -10.49
C GLY A 118 -15.04 0.00 -10.17
N LEU A 119 -14.59 0.23 -8.93
CA LEU A 119 -13.21 -0.02 -8.53
C LEU A 119 -12.80 -1.49 -8.67
N GLU A 120 -13.77 -2.40 -8.62
CA GLU A 120 -13.58 -3.84 -8.77
C GLU A 120 -13.61 -4.31 -10.23
N THR A 121 -13.79 -3.42 -11.20
CA THR A 121 -13.95 -3.83 -12.60
C THR A 121 -12.72 -4.55 -13.11
N VAL A 122 -12.97 -5.58 -13.93
CA VAL A 122 -11.91 -6.26 -14.66
C VAL A 122 -11.33 -5.30 -15.70
N GLY A 123 -10.05 -4.97 -15.52
CA GLY A 123 -9.33 -4.05 -16.41
C GLY A 123 -7.91 -4.51 -16.67
N LEU A 124 -7.19 -3.73 -17.47
CA LEU A 124 -5.77 -3.95 -17.73
C LEU A 124 -4.94 -3.06 -16.79
N GLY A 125 -5.14 -3.20 -15.49
CA GLY A 125 -4.45 -2.41 -14.48
C GLY A 125 -2.93 -2.50 -14.58
N THR A 126 -2.25 -1.36 -14.55
CA THR A 126 -0.78 -1.28 -14.69
C THR A 126 -0.12 -0.57 -13.53
N GLY A 127 -0.75 0.44 -12.97
CA GLY A 127 -0.20 1.20 -11.85
C GLY A 127 -1.28 1.95 -11.08
N ALA A 128 -0.95 2.38 -9.87
CA ALA A 128 -1.79 3.24 -9.08
C ALA A 128 -0.95 4.23 -8.27
N ALA A 129 -1.54 5.36 -7.94
CA ALA A 129 -0.96 6.37 -7.06
C ALA A 129 -2.07 7.03 -6.23
N VAL A 130 -1.71 7.57 -5.09
CA VAL A 130 -2.64 8.22 -4.18
C VAL A 130 -2.12 9.59 -3.76
N ALA A 131 -3.00 10.57 -3.74
CA ALA A 131 -2.73 11.91 -3.23
C ALA A 131 -4.04 12.66 -2.95
N ASP A 132 -4.00 13.64 -2.07
CA ASP A 132 -5.03 14.66 -1.92
C ASP A 132 -4.78 15.75 -2.99
N VAL A 133 -5.40 15.58 -4.18
CA VAL A 133 -5.09 16.42 -5.36
C VAL A 133 -5.85 17.74 -5.37
N ASP A 134 -7.03 17.82 -4.75
CA ASP A 134 -7.82 19.05 -4.66
C ASP A 134 -7.66 19.79 -3.32
N GLY A 135 -7.01 19.18 -2.36
CA GLY A 135 -6.64 19.81 -1.10
C GLY A 135 -7.73 19.80 -0.04
N ASP A 136 -8.69 18.91 -0.15
CA ASP A 136 -9.81 18.83 0.79
C ASP A 136 -9.60 17.83 1.94
N GLY A 137 -8.47 17.12 1.94
CA GLY A 137 -8.09 16.17 2.99
C GLY A 137 -8.58 14.74 2.77
N ILE A 138 -9.28 14.46 1.67
CA ILE A 138 -9.60 13.10 1.22
C ILE A 138 -8.55 12.68 0.20
N LEU A 139 -8.11 11.44 0.26
CA LEU A 139 -7.15 10.92 -0.70
C LEU A 139 -7.87 10.41 -1.96
N GLU A 140 -7.45 10.91 -3.12
CA GLU A 140 -7.85 10.37 -4.41
C GLU A 140 -6.93 9.23 -4.82
N LEU A 141 -7.52 8.20 -5.44
CA LEU A 141 -6.81 7.08 -6.04
C LEU A 141 -6.80 7.23 -7.58
N LEU A 142 -5.63 7.46 -8.14
CA LEU A 142 -5.41 7.44 -9.59
C LEU A 142 -4.99 6.03 -10.01
N VAL A 143 -5.73 5.44 -10.96
CA VAL A 143 -5.45 4.11 -11.50
C VAL A 143 -5.14 4.22 -12.99
N SER A 144 -4.00 3.66 -13.39
CA SER A 144 -3.61 3.54 -14.79
C SER A 144 -3.89 2.14 -15.33
N HIS A 145 -4.27 2.09 -16.60
CA HIS A 145 -4.64 0.88 -17.32
C HIS A 145 -3.99 0.86 -18.70
N GLY A 146 -4.05 -0.28 -19.39
CA GLY A 146 -3.83 -0.33 -20.82
C GLY A 146 -2.56 -1.04 -21.28
N GLU A 147 -1.94 -1.89 -20.50
CA GLU A 147 -0.70 -2.60 -20.87
C GLU A 147 -0.62 -3.03 -22.35
N SER A 148 -1.69 -3.65 -22.88
CA SER A 148 -1.78 -4.08 -24.29
C SER A 148 -3.06 -3.59 -24.99
N GLY A 149 -3.78 -2.65 -24.39
CA GLY A 149 -5.02 -2.09 -24.91
C GLY A 149 -5.21 -0.65 -24.43
N PHE A 150 -6.04 0.11 -25.14
CA PHE A 150 -6.34 1.48 -24.77
C PHE A 150 -7.44 1.50 -23.70
N GLN A 151 -7.09 1.96 -22.51
CA GLN A 151 -8.04 2.20 -21.42
C GLN A 151 -7.74 3.57 -20.77
N PRO A 152 -8.76 4.31 -20.33
CA PRO A 152 -8.55 5.62 -19.73
C PRO A 152 -7.88 5.52 -18.36
N LEU A 153 -7.17 6.57 -17.98
CA LEU A 153 -6.86 6.81 -16.57
C LEU A 153 -8.15 7.05 -15.80
N THR A 154 -8.22 6.53 -14.59
CA THR A 154 -9.38 6.73 -13.73
C THR A 154 -8.93 7.36 -12.41
N LEU A 155 -9.63 8.41 -12.00
CA LEU A 155 -9.44 9.06 -10.71
C LEU A 155 -10.68 8.75 -9.85
N TYR A 156 -10.46 8.12 -8.72
CA TYR A 156 -11.49 7.79 -7.75
C TYR A 156 -11.31 8.64 -6.51
N LYS A 157 -12.43 9.07 -5.94
CA LYS A 157 -12.51 9.76 -4.66
C LYS A 157 -13.54 9.08 -3.78
N ALA A 158 -13.22 8.88 -2.52
CA ALA A 158 -14.18 8.34 -1.56
C ALA A 158 -15.28 9.38 -1.28
N ASP A 159 -16.52 8.92 -1.21
CA ASP A 159 -17.68 9.75 -0.82
C ASP A 159 -17.78 9.74 0.71
N ILE A 160 -16.98 10.60 1.35
CA ILE A 160 -16.89 10.71 2.80
C ILE A 160 -17.49 12.05 3.22
N THR A 161 -18.36 12.01 4.21
CA THR A 161 -18.93 13.21 4.85
C THR A 161 -18.60 13.21 6.34
N ASN A 162 -18.48 14.41 6.94
CA ASN A 162 -18.25 14.60 8.38
C ASN A 162 -16.89 14.07 8.89
N PHE A 163 -15.83 14.43 8.22
CA PHE A 163 -14.46 14.18 8.67
C PHE A 163 -13.73 15.50 9.00
N ASN A 164 -12.66 15.39 9.78
CA ASN A 164 -11.73 16.49 10.04
C ASN A 164 -10.34 16.05 9.59
N TYR A 165 -9.57 16.98 9.03
CA TYR A 165 -8.18 16.72 8.68
C TYR A 165 -7.28 17.87 9.14
N LEU A 166 -6.00 17.55 9.32
CA LEU A 166 -4.96 18.51 9.64
C LEU A 166 -3.80 18.36 8.67
N ARG A 167 -3.54 19.41 7.89
CA ARG A 167 -2.37 19.43 7.00
C ARG A 167 -1.17 20.00 7.73
N ILE A 168 -0.13 19.18 7.93
CA ILE A 168 1.12 19.58 8.57
C ILE A 168 2.21 19.61 7.51
N LYS A 169 2.92 20.73 7.42
CA LYS A 169 4.06 20.90 6.53
C LYS A 169 5.32 21.18 7.36
N PRO A 170 6.01 20.16 7.85
CA PRO A 170 7.24 20.36 8.60
C PRO A 170 8.32 20.94 7.70
N LEU A 171 8.94 22.03 8.15
CA LEU A 171 10.01 22.70 7.44
C LEU A 171 11.29 22.64 8.25
N ASN A 172 12.43 22.51 7.58
CA ASN A 172 13.74 22.67 8.19
C ASN A 172 14.06 24.17 8.43
N GLN A 173 15.19 24.45 9.04
CA GLN A 173 15.63 25.82 9.37
C GLN A 173 15.80 26.74 8.14
N TYR A 174 15.82 26.21 6.94
CA TYR A 174 15.94 26.95 5.67
C TYR A 174 14.60 27.07 4.92
N GLY A 175 13.50 26.62 5.52
CA GLY A 175 12.17 26.68 4.91
C GLY A 175 11.90 25.60 3.85
N ALA A 176 12.79 24.62 3.69
CA ALA A 176 12.57 23.47 2.82
C ALA A 176 11.86 22.33 3.57
N PRO A 177 11.15 21.42 2.88
CA PRO A 177 10.51 20.28 3.53
C PRO A 177 11.51 19.47 4.39
N ALA A 178 11.15 19.24 5.64
CA ALA A 178 11.98 18.50 6.59
C ALA A 178 11.80 16.99 6.37
N ARG A 179 12.59 16.41 5.47
CA ARG A 179 12.59 14.98 5.21
C ARG A 179 12.97 14.19 6.47
N GLY A 180 12.22 13.14 6.77
CA GLY A 180 12.44 12.31 7.96
C GLY A 180 11.89 12.92 9.26
N ALA A 181 11.15 14.03 9.20
CA ALA A 181 10.46 14.56 10.37
C ALA A 181 9.34 13.61 10.81
N THR A 182 9.27 13.38 12.11
CA THR A 182 8.16 12.67 12.74
C THR A 182 7.23 13.69 13.38
N VAL A 183 5.94 13.57 13.15
CA VAL A 183 4.90 14.38 13.78
C VAL A 183 4.05 13.45 14.63
N THR A 184 3.88 13.81 15.89
CA THR A 184 3.01 13.08 16.83
C THR A 184 1.92 14.02 17.30
N MET A 185 0.68 13.57 17.27
CA MET A 185 -0.50 14.29 17.77
C MET A 185 -1.12 13.57 18.96
#